data_bbd5a3b532c9b3217a178b7d357f26a6
#
_entry.id   bbd5a3b532c9b3217a178b7d357f26a6
#
_cell.length_a   1.000
_cell.length_b   1.000
_cell.length_c   1.000
_cell.angle_alpha   90.00
_cell.angle_beta   90.00
_cell.angle_gamma   90.00
#
_symmetry.space_group_name_H-M   'P 1'
#
loop_
_entity.id
_entity.type
_entity.pdbx_description
1 polymer ?
#
loop_
_entity_poly.entity_id
_entity_poly.type
_entity_poly.pdbx_seq_one_letter_code
_entity_poly.pdbx_strand_id
1 'polypeptide(L)'
;MEKKNIKYLSGEARYCYTTRPNDSGKYPTHCYEVGIDKVESEDKEFLDKLGDLEILKVDEDTDETYLKIANSKFPIPMYNMQGKEIDKCKLPNGTKIMLAVAIKHNDKFDKDYLVCLGIKLLEDYKPFNPFE
;
A
#
# COMPACT_ATOMS: atom_id res chain seq x y z
N MET A 1 -9.43 16.35 -6.24
CA MET A 1 -9.63 14.96 -6.72
C MET A 1 -11.08 14.55 -6.50
N GLU A 2 -11.68 13.97 -7.48
CA GLU A 2 -13.05 13.49 -7.36
C GLU A 2 -13.09 12.18 -6.56
N LYS A 3 -13.92 12.14 -5.50
CA LYS A 3 -14.02 10.97 -4.63
C LYS A 3 -14.46 9.69 -5.37
N LYS A 4 -15.22 9.84 -6.44
CA LYS A 4 -15.71 8.69 -7.24
C LYS A 4 -14.58 7.90 -7.90
N ASN A 5 -13.38 8.49 -8.05
CA ASN A 5 -12.22 7.81 -8.63
C ASN A 5 -11.39 7.08 -7.59
N ILE A 6 -11.75 7.19 -6.31
CA ILE A 6 -11.03 6.54 -5.23
C ILE A 6 -11.62 5.15 -5.01
N LYS A 7 -10.77 4.15 -4.97
CA LYS A 7 -11.13 2.77 -4.68
C LYS A 7 -10.46 2.34 -3.37
N TYR A 8 -11.02 1.35 -2.72
CA TYR A 8 -10.52 0.87 -1.43
C TYR A 8 -10.13 -0.59 -1.52
N LEU A 9 -8.94 -0.91 -1.00
CA LEU A 9 -8.43 -2.27 -0.90
C LEU A 9 -8.12 -2.54 0.56
N SER A 10 -8.56 -3.69 1.08
CA SER A 10 -8.17 -4.13 2.42
C SER A 10 -7.32 -5.39 2.33
N GLY A 11 -6.48 -5.61 3.32
CA GLY A 11 -5.60 -6.77 3.36
C GLY A 11 -4.58 -6.65 4.49
N GLU A 12 -3.48 -7.37 4.33
CA GLU A 12 -2.38 -7.38 5.31
C GLU A 12 -1.13 -6.75 4.72
N ALA A 13 -0.48 -5.87 5.49
CA ALA A 13 0.73 -5.17 5.06
C ALA A 13 1.88 -6.15 4.77
N ARG A 14 2.66 -5.86 3.72
CA ARG A 14 3.86 -6.63 3.35
C ARG A 14 4.93 -5.67 2.86
N TYR A 15 6.07 -5.64 3.58
CA TYR A 15 7.25 -4.87 3.17
C TYR A 15 6.97 -3.40 2.86
N CYS A 16 6.29 -2.70 3.78
CA CYS A 16 5.94 -1.29 3.59
C CYS A 16 7.07 -0.37 4.01
N TYR A 17 7.26 0.71 3.24
CA TYR A 17 8.17 1.82 3.56
C TYR A 17 7.32 3.06 3.77
N THR A 18 6.92 3.31 5.02
CA THR A 18 5.99 4.39 5.38
C THR A 18 6.66 5.56 6.09
N THR A 19 7.74 5.30 6.84
CA THR A 19 8.46 6.34 7.60
C THR A 19 9.62 6.93 6.81
N ARG A 20 10.08 6.23 5.79
CA ARG A 20 11.16 6.66 4.90
C ARG A 20 11.00 5.96 3.55
N PRO A 21 11.54 6.54 2.46
CA PRO A 21 11.50 5.86 1.16
C PRO A 21 12.44 4.64 1.15
N ASN A 22 12.24 3.75 0.19
CA ASN A 22 13.08 2.57 0.00
C ASN A 22 14.37 2.96 -0.73
N ASP A 23 15.38 3.40 0.03
CA ASP A 23 16.67 3.80 -0.53
C ASP A 23 17.72 2.70 -0.42
N SER A 24 17.53 1.74 0.47
CA SER A 24 18.55 0.75 0.83
C SER A 24 18.07 -0.70 0.81
N GLY A 25 16.88 -0.97 0.29
CA GLY A 25 16.38 -2.33 0.15
C GLY A 25 17.09 -3.08 -0.96
N LYS A 26 16.78 -4.36 -1.11
CA LYS A 26 17.35 -5.21 -2.16
C LYS A 26 17.09 -4.64 -3.56
N TYR A 27 15.92 -4.03 -3.76
CA TYR A 27 15.53 -3.39 -5.01
C TYR A 27 15.06 -1.96 -4.70
N PRO A 28 15.97 -1.00 -4.48
CA PRO A 28 15.57 0.34 -4.06
C PRO A 28 14.82 1.08 -5.16
N THR A 29 13.64 1.61 -4.79
CA THR A 29 12.79 2.40 -5.69
C THR A 29 12.95 3.89 -5.46
N HIS A 30 13.55 4.28 -4.32
CA HIS A 30 13.67 5.67 -3.84
C HIS A 30 12.29 6.32 -3.65
N CYS A 31 11.27 5.49 -3.43
CA CYS A 31 9.89 5.90 -3.19
C CYS A 31 9.37 5.30 -1.90
N TYR A 32 8.32 5.93 -1.33
CA TYR A 32 7.54 5.29 -0.28
C TYR A 32 6.74 4.15 -0.92
N GLU A 33 6.64 3.03 -0.22
CA GLU A 33 6.05 1.82 -0.77
C GLU A 33 4.99 1.25 0.16
N VAL A 34 3.96 0.69 -0.42
CA VAL A 34 2.98 -0.10 0.31
C VAL A 34 2.84 -1.45 -0.38
N GLY A 35 3.14 -2.52 0.36
CA GLY A 35 2.83 -3.87 -0.06
C GLY A 35 1.60 -4.36 0.70
N ILE A 36 0.73 -5.11 0.04
CA ILE A 36 -0.48 -5.64 0.65
C ILE A 36 -0.78 -7.02 0.06
N ASP A 37 -1.10 -7.99 0.92
CA ASP A 37 -1.55 -9.31 0.48
C ASP A 37 -2.94 -9.62 1.02
N LYS A 38 -3.49 -10.76 0.63
CA LYS A 38 -4.86 -11.17 0.98
C LYS A 38 -5.87 -10.08 0.67
N VAL A 39 -5.73 -9.49 -0.52
CA VAL A 39 -6.44 -8.29 -0.91
C VAL A 39 -7.92 -8.55 -1.14
N GLU A 40 -8.76 -7.72 -0.56
CA GLU A 40 -10.20 -7.73 -0.75
C GLU A 40 -10.69 -6.33 -1.16
N SER A 41 -11.73 -6.29 -1.96
CA SER A 41 -12.41 -5.05 -2.32
C SER A 41 -13.87 -5.35 -2.64
N GLU A 42 -14.74 -4.41 -2.34
CA GLU A 42 -16.16 -4.51 -2.70
C GLU A 42 -16.36 -4.35 -4.21
N ASP A 43 -15.42 -3.69 -4.89
CA ASP A 43 -15.47 -3.46 -6.34
C ASP A 43 -14.69 -4.55 -7.07
N LYS A 44 -15.41 -5.57 -7.56
CA LYS A 44 -14.78 -6.70 -8.24
C LYS A 44 -14.18 -6.36 -9.59
N GLU A 45 -14.76 -5.40 -10.31
CA GLU A 45 -14.21 -4.94 -11.58
C GLU A 45 -12.82 -4.30 -11.35
N PHE A 46 -12.70 -3.55 -10.26
CA PHE A 46 -11.43 -2.95 -9.88
C PHE A 46 -10.38 -4.02 -9.55
N LEU A 47 -10.76 -5.07 -8.81
CA LEU A 47 -9.85 -6.17 -8.52
C LEU A 47 -9.33 -6.83 -9.80
N ASP A 48 -10.20 -7.02 -10.79
CA ASP A 48 -9.79 -7.63 -12.06
C ASP A 48 -8.79 -6.74 -12.81
N LYS A 49 -8.95 -5.43 -12.73
CA LYS A 49 -8.03 -4.48 -13.37
C LYS A 49 -6.64 -4.46 -12.72
N LEU A 50 -6.55 -4.81 -11.44
CA LEU A 50 -5.27 -4.80 -10.74
C LEU A 50 -4.25 -5.73 -11.38
N GLY A 51 -4.69 -6.85 -11.94
CA GLY A 51 -3.81 -7.78 -12.64
C GLY A 51 -3.11 -7.18 -13.87
N ASP A 52 -3.71 -6.16 -14.46
CA ASP A 52 -3.17 -5.50 -15.67
C ASP A 52 -2.17 -4.37 -15.34
N LEU A 53 -1.99 -4.02 -14.06
CA LEU A 53 -1.21 -2.86 -13.66
C LEU A 53 0.25 -3.17 -13.31
N GLU A 54 0.69 -4.40 -13.50
CA GLU A 54 2.09 -4.83 -13.24
C GLU A 54 2.57 -4.56 -11.80
N ILE A 55 1.66 -4.60 -10.84
CA ILE A 55 1.97 -4.35 -9.42
C ILE A 55 2.10 -5.62 -8.59
N LEU A 56 1.91 -6.79 -9.20
CA LEU A 56 2.07 -8.06 -8.50
C LEU A 56 3.54 -8.40 -8.34
N LYS A 57 3.92 -8.77 -7.14
CA LYS A 57 5.28 -9.21 -6.81
C LYS A 57 5.21 -10.58 -6.13
N VAL A 58 6.28 -11.36 -6.27
CA VAL A 58 6.41 -12.65 -5.61
C VAL A 58 7.40 -12.51 -4.47
N ASP A 59 6.99 -12.93 -3.28
CA ASP A 59 7.89 -12.98 -2.13
C ASP A 59 8.82 -14.17 -2.29
N GLU A 60 10.13 -13.92 -2.43
CA GLU A 60 11.13 -14.95 -2.66
C GLU A 60 11.24 -15.96 -1.51
N ASP A 61 10.91 -15.55 -0.28
CA ASP A 61 11.02 -16.39 0.90
C ASP A 61 9.83 -17.32 1.09
N THR A 62 8.61 -16.85 0.75
CA THR A 62 7.38 -17.62 0.98
C THR A 62 6.72 -18.10 -0.31
N ASP A 63 7.18 -17.62 -1.46
CA ASP A 63 6.61 -17.90 -2.78
C ASP A 63 5.15 -17.40 -2.91
N GLU A 64 4.74 -16.50 -2.03
CA GLU A 64 3.41 -15.89 -2.05
C GLU A 64 3.42 -14.60 -2.87
N THR A 65 2.29 -14.31 -3.50
CA THR A 65 2.12 -13.09 -4.30
C THR A 65 1.48 -11.98 -3.47
N TYR A 66 1.99 -10.77 -3.62
CA TYR A 66 1.41 -9.58 -2.98
C TYR A 66 1.42 -8.41 -3.96
N LEU A 67 0.60 -7.38 -3.67
CA LEU A 67 0.58 -6.16 -4.47
C LEU A 67 1.58 -5.16 -3.90
N LYS A 68 2.34 -4.51 -4.77
CA LYS A 68 3.30 -3.47 -4.36
C LYS A 68 3.01 -2.17 -5.10
N ILE A 69 2.75 -1.10 -4.34
CA ILE A 69 2.56 0.26 -4.86
C ILE A 69 3.78 1.07 -4.42
N ALA A 70 4.64 1.44 -5.35
CA ALA A 70 5.97 1.98 -5.05
C ALA A 70 6.29 3.19 -5.92
N ASN A 71 5.39 4.17 -5.95
CA ASN A 71 5.52 5.33 -6.84
C ASN A 71 5.36 6.68 -6.14
N SER A 72 5.29 6.72 -4.81
CA SER A 72 5.13 7.98 -4.09
C SER A 72 6.49 8.53 -3.65
N LYS A 73 6.79 9.77 -4.03
CA LYS A 73 7.99 10.49 -3.57
C LYS A 73 7.74 11.23 -2.26
N PHE A 74 6.49 11.29 -1.81
CA PHE A 74 6.10 11.95 -0.56
C PHE A 74 5.51 10.93 0.40
N PRO A 75 5.61 11.18 1.74
CA PRO A 75 5.01 10.28 2.71
C PRO A 75 3.51 10.09 2.45
N ILE A 76 3.04 8.85 2.55
CA ILE A 76 1.64 8.53 2.35
C ILE A 76 0.90 8.81 3.66
N PRO A 77 -0.19 9.59 3.65
CA PRO A 77 -0.94 9.86 4.89
C PRO A 77 -1.46 8.59 5.54
N MET A 78 -1.39 8.52 6.87
CA MET A 78 -1.87 7.38 7.64
C MET A 78 -2.98 7.80 8.58
N TYR A 79 -3.94 6.91 8.79
CA TYR A 79 -5.13 7.16 9.60
C TYR A 79 -5.35 6.00 10.57
N ASN A 80 -5.90 6.30 11.75
CA ASN A 80 -6.24 5.27 12.72
C ASN A 80 -7.59 4.60 12.37
N MET A 81 -8.04 3.67 13.22
CA MET A 81 -9.29 2.94 13.00
C MET A 81 -10.52 3.86 12.93
N GLN A 82 -10.46 5.02 13.55
CA GLN A 82 -11.55 6.00 13.55
C GLN A 82 -11.46 6.96 12.36
N GLY A 83 -10.47 6.79 11.48
CA GLY A 83 -10.29 7.65 10.32
C GLY A 83 -9.61 8.97 10.62
N LYS A 84 -8.99 9.12 11.78
CA LYS A 84 -8.26 10.32 12.15
C LYS A 84 -6.80 10.19 11.71
N GLU A 85 -6.25 11.25 11.11
CA GLU A 85 -4.86 11.24 10.65
C GLU A 85 -3.90 11.11 11.85
N ILE A 86 -2.90 10.26 11.69
CA ILE A 86 -1.87 9.99 12.70
C ILE A 86 -0.49 10.20 12.09
N ASP A 87 0.54 10.26 12.95
CA ASP A 87 1.92 10.31 12.49
C ASP A 87 2.30 9.01 11.78
N LYS A 88 3.20 9.09 10.81
CA LYS A 88 3.67 7.91 10.09
C LYS A 88 4.34 6.95 11.06
N CYS A 89 3.98 5.68 10.94
CA CYS A 89 4.55 4.61 11.75
C CYS A 89 4.92 3.44 10.84
N LYS A 90 5.83 2.60 11.32
CA LYS A 90 6.19 1.39 10.59
C LYS A 90 5.03 0.41 10.61
N LEU A 91 4.85 -0.30 9.50
CA LEU A 91 3.82 -1.33 9.37
C LEU A 91 4.50 -2.70 9.33
N PRO A 92 4.47 -3.45 10.44
CA PRO A 92 4.95 -4.84 10.42
C PRO A 92 4.14 -5.68 9.43
N ASN A 93 4.78 -6.67 8.83
CA ASN A 93 4.10 -7.61 7.95
C ASN A 93 2.94 -8.26 8.70
N GLY A 94 1.78 -8.35 8.06
CA GLY A 94 0.59 -8.92 8.65
C GLY A 94 -0.35 -7.91 9.31
N THR A 95 0.05 -6.65 9.43
CA THR A 95 -0.82 -5.61 9.98
C THR A 95 -2.03 -5.43 9.06
N LYS A 96 -3.24 -5.46 9.62
CA LYS A 96 -4.45 -5.27 8.83
C LYS A 96 -4.63 -3.81 8.48
N ILE A 97 -4.75 -3.52 7.19
CA ILE A 97 -4.83 -2.17 6.68
C ILE A 97 -5.87 -2.06 5.56
N MET A 98 -6.31 -0.83 5.33
CA MET A 98 -7.12 -0.48 4.17
C MET A 98 -6.39 0.63 3.42
N LEU A 99 -6.33 0.52 2.10
CA LEU A 99 -5.70 1.53 1.25
C LEU A 99 -6.77 2.29 0.48
N ALA A 100 -6.64 3.60 0.44
CA ALA A 100 -7.36 4.43 -0.53
C ALA A 100 -6.45 4.60 -1.73
N VAL A 101 -6.89 4.15 -2.90
CA VAL A 101 -6.07 4.11 -4.11
C VAL A 101 -6.82 4.71 -5.28
N ALA A 102 -6.08 5.13 -6.30
CA ALA A 102 -6.66 5.61 -7.55
C ALA A 102 -5.79 5.13 -8.72
N ILE A 103 -6.44 4.85 -9.84
CA ILE A 103 -5.74 4.54 -11.08
C ILE A 103 -5.52 5.86 -11.81
N LYS A 104 -4.28 6.13 -12.18
CA LYS A 104 -3.89 7.30 -12.98
C LYS A 104 -3.28 6.84 -14.28
N HIS A 105 -3.32 7.69 -15.29
CA HIS A 105 -2.75 7.41 -16.59
C HIS A 105 -1.49 8.25 -16.80
N ASN A 106 -0.42 7.61 -17.26
CA ASN A 106 0.81 8.27 -17.63
C ASN A 106 0.83 8.45 -19.15
N ASP A 107 0.58 9.68 -19.62
CA ASP A 107 0.49 9.97 -21.06
C ASP A 107 1.81 9.72 -21.80
N LYS A 108 2.94 9.93 -21.13
CA LYS A 108 4.26 9.76 -21.74
C LYS A 108 4.53 8.30 -22.14
N PHE A 109 4.10 7.36 -21.28
CA PHE A 109 4.33 5.93 -21.50
C PHE A 109 3.08 5.18 -21.89
N ASP A 110 1.95 5.88 -21.99
CA ASP A 110 0.64 5.30 -22.32
C ASP A 110 0.32 4.08 -21.44
N LYS A 111 0.54 4.23 -20.14
CA LYS A 111 0.29 3.18 -19.14
C LYS A 111 -0.50 3.70 -17.96
N ASP A 112 -1.39 2.85 -17.48
CA ASP A 112 -2.09 3.11 -16.22
C ASP A 112 -1.21 2.66 -15.05
N TYR A 113 -1.32 3.37 -13.93
CA TYR A 113 -0.60 3.01 -12.71
C TYR A 113 -1.47 3.31 -11.50
N LEU A 114 -1.19 2.61 -10.41
CA LEU A 114 -1.94 2.75 -9.16
C LEU A 114 -1.16 3.65 -8.20
N VAL A 115 -1.87 4.61 -7.59
CA VAL A 115 -1.29 5.44 -6.53
C VAL A 115 -2.01 5.17 -5.22
N CYS A 116 -1.27 5.18 -4.12
CA CYS A 116 -1.84 5.07 -2.78
C CYS A 116 -2.01 6.46 -2.21
N LEU A 117 -3.24 6.83 -1.89
CA LEU A 117 -3.59 8.14 -1.37
C LEU A 117 -3.64 8.19 0.15
N GLY A 118 -3.77 7.04 0.80
CA GLY A 118 -3.81 6.96 2.25
C GLY A 118 -3.83 5.52 2.73
N ILE A 119 -3.38 5.32 3.96
CA ILE A 119 -3.35 4.03 4.63
C ILE A 119 -4.16 4.15 5.92
N LYS A 120 -5.19 3.34 6.08
CA LYS A 120 -5.99 3.29 7.31
C LYS A 120 -5.67 2.01 8.06
N LEU A 121 -5.34 2.12 9.33
CA LEU A 121 -5.14 0.95 10.19
C LEU A 121 -6.50 0.32 10.48
N LEU A 122 -6.59 -1.00 10.37
CA LEU A 122 -7.81 -1.76 10.72
C LEU A 122 -7.68 -2.47 12.06
N GLU A 123 -6.54 -2.23 12.75
CA GLU A 123 -6.29 -2.73 14.09
C GLU A 123 -5.41 -1.74 14.83
N ASP A 124 -5.36 -1.83 16.16
CA ASP A 124 -4.53 -0.93 16.95
C ASP A 124 -3.05 -1.18 16.66
N TYR A 125 -2.31 -0.10 16.40
CA TYR A 125 -0.87 -0.17 16.24
C TYR A 125 -0.21 -0.45 17.59
N LYS A 126 0.58 -1.53 17.63
CA LYS A 126 1.35 -1.88 18.82
C LYS A 126 2.83 -1.86 18.48
N PRO A 127 3.56 -0.80 18.88
CA PRO A 127 5.00 -0.77 18.64
C PRO A 127 5.68 -1.90 19.43
N PHE A 128 6.80 -2.39 18.89
CA PHE A 128 7.57 -3.42 19.57
C PHE A 128 8.07 -2.88 20.90
N ASN A 129 7.81 -3.64 21.98
CA ASN A 129 8.31 -3.33 23.32
C ASN A 129 9.15 -4.49 23.81
N PRO A 130 10.50 -4.32 23.92
CA PRO A 130 11.37 -5.41 24.32
C PRO A 130 11.22 -5.84 25.79
N PHE A 131 10.43 -5.08 26.56
CA PHE A 131 10.22 -5.36 27.99
C PHE A 131 8.88 -6.05 28.28
N GLU A 132 8.11 -6.36 27.29
CA GLU A 132 6.88 -7.12 27.41
C GLU A 132 7.13 -8.63 27.17
#